data_ecf8b4673feb10bf8689898ed12235d0
#
_entry.id   ecf8b4673feb10bf8689898ed12235d0
#
_cell.length_a   1.000
_cell.length_b   1.000
_cell.length_c   1.000
_cell.angle_alpha   90.00
_cell.angle_beta   90.00
_cell.angle_gamma   90.00
#
_symmetry.space_group_name_H-M   'P 1'
#
loop_
_entity.id
_entity.type
_entity.pdbx_description
1 polymer ?
#
loop_
_entity_poly.entity_id
_entity_poly.type
_entity_poly.pdbx_seq_one_letter_code
_entity_poly.pdbx_strand_id
1 'polypeptide(L)'
;EWPIQYDAAVDPKVGKQKMPNSPVAGQANVLIFPDLNTGNNTYKAVQRETGGLAIGPMLQGLKKPVNDLSRGALIPDIYNTVLITAIQSEF
;
A
#
# COMPACT_ATOMS: atom_id res chain seq x y z
N GLU A 1 1.06 -14.57 1.64
CA GLU A 1 1.78 -15.03 2.83
C GLU A 1 1.27 -14.32 4.07
N TRP A 2 0.88 -15.07 5.10
CA TRP A 2 0.30 -14.50 6.31
C TRP A 2 0.46 -15.46 7.49
N PRO A 3 0.73 -14.99 8.70
CA PRO A 3 1.19 -13.63 9.00
C PRO A 3 2.69 -13.49 8.76
N ILE A 4 3.14 -12.29 8.45
CA ILE A 4 4.57 -12.00 8.25
C ILE A 4 4.88 -10.60 8.82
N GLN A 5 6.02 -10.45 9.46
CA GLN A 5 6.48 -9.15 9.93
C GLN A 5 7.06 -8.34 8.78
N TYR A 6 6.97 -7.02 8.87
CA TYR A 6 7.42 -6.14 7.79
C TYR A 6 8.88 -6.35 7.40
N ASP A 7 9.78 -6.47 8.39
CA ASP A 7 11.20 -6.71 8.13
C ASP A 7 11.43 -8.01 7.37
N ALA A 8 10.75 -9.07 7.77
CA ALA A 8 10.84 -10.35 7.06
C ALA A 8 10.23 -10.29 5.65
N ALA A 9 9.24 -9.42 5.44
CA ALA A 9 8.60 -9.28 4.14
C ALA A 9 9.52 -8.62 3.10
N VAL A 10 10.33 -7.64 3.51
CA VAL A 10 11.09 -6.79 2.57
C VAL A 10 12.60 -6.96 2.63
N ASP A 11 13.16 -7.48 3.72
CA ASP A 11 14.59 -7.70 3.85
C ASP A 11 14.92 -9.18 3.56
N PRO A 12 15.71 -9.47 2.51
CA PRO A 12 16.02 -10.85 2.14
C PRO A 12 16.71 -11.65 3.24
N LYS A 13 17.60 -11.02 4.01
CA LYS A 13 18.32 -11.69 5.08
C LYS A 13 17.38 -12.07 6.22
N VAL A 14 16.54 -11.15 6.65
CA VAL A 14 15.56 -11.39 7.71
C VAL A 14 14.49 -12.38 7.23
N GLY A 15 14.04 -12.24 5.98
CA GLY A 15 13.08 -13.17 5.40
C GLY A 15 13.58 -14.59 5.39
N LYS A 16 14.82 -14.80 4.97
CA LYS A 16 15.44 -16.13 4.96
C LYS A 16 15.58 -16.71 6.37
N GLN A 17 15.89 -15.86 7.34
CA GLN A 17 16.06 -16.28 8.75
C GLN A 17 14.73 -16.66 9.40
N LYS A 18 13.70 -15.83 9.22
CA LYS A 18 12.41 -15.98 9.90
C LYS A 18 11.46 -16.92 9.14
N MET A 19 11.52 -16.91 7.82
CA MET A 19 10.61 -17.67 6.97
C MET A 19 11.36 -18.32 5.81
N PRO A 20 12.20 -19.31 6.09
CA PRO A 20 13.12 -19.88 5.08
C PRO A 20 12.41 -20.58 3.93
N ASN A 21 11.15 -21.01 4.13
CA ASN A 21 10.40 -21.75 3.10
C ASN A 21 9.39 -20.87 2.37
N SER A 22 9.34 -19.58 2.66
CA SER A 22 8.41 -18.67 2.00
C SER A 22 8.93 -18.25 0.63
N PRO A 23 8.10 -18.32 -0.44
CA PRO A 23 8.50 -17.80 -1.75
C PRO A 23 8.42 -16.29 -1.85
N VAL A 24 7.85 -15.61 -0.85
CA VAL A 24 7.57 -14.17 -0.87
C VAL A 24 8.47 -13.40 0.09
N ALA A 25 8.84 -14.00 1.23
CA ALA A 25 9.62 -13.33 2.25
C ALA A 25 10.92 -12.75 1.70
N GLY A 26 11.20 -11.51 2.07
CA GLY A 26 12.39 -10.79 1.63
C GLY A 26 12.26 -10.10 0.28
N GLN A 27 11.16 -10.26 -0.44
CA GLN A 27 10.95 -9.67 -1.77
C GLN A 27 9.50 -9.25 -2.01
N ALA A 28 8.74 -9.04 -0.96
CA ALA A 28 7.35 -8.61 -1.07
C ALA A 28 7.27 -7.19 -1.65
N ASN A 29 6.36 -6.99 -2.59
CA ASN A 29 6.10 -5.69 -3.21
C ASN A 29 4.65 -5.22 -3.05
N VAL A 30 3.81 -6.06 -2.43
CA VAL A 30 2.45 -5.70 -2.03
C VAL A 30 2.28 -6.11 -0.57
N LEU A 31 1.83 -5.20 0.26
CA LEU A 31 1.69 -5.40 1.70
C LEU A 31 0.23 -5.26 2.10
N ILE A 32 -0.31 -6.30 2.73
CA ILE A 32 -1.69 -6.33 3.21
C ILE A 32 -1.66 -6.15 4.73
N PHE A 33 -2.38 -5.15 5.21
CA PHE A 33 -2.47 -4.86 6.64
C PHE A 33 -3.76 -5.45 7.22
N PRO A 34 -3.75 -5.83 8.52
CA PRO A 34 -4.86 -6.57 9.11
C PRO A 34 -6.12 -5.72 9.30
N ASP A 35 -5.97 -4.40 9.41
CA ASP A 35 -7.09 -3.51 9.68
C ASP A 35 -6.80 -2.11 9.16
N LEU A 36 -7.86 -1.29 9.12
CA LEU A 36 -7.79 0.06 8.57
C LEU A 36 -6.89 0.98 9.39
N ASN A 37 -6.89 0.86 10.70
CA ASN A 37 -6.06 1.72 11.56
C ASN A 37 -4.56 1.47 11.30
N THR A 38 -4.17 0.21 11.20
CA THR A 38 -2.79 -0.17 10.89
C THR A 38 -2.38 0.36 9.52
N GLY A 39 -3.21 0.14 8.52
CA GLY A 39 -2.93 0.59 7.15
C GLY A 39 -2.84 2.12 7.06
N ASN A 40 -3.79 2.83 7.65
CA ASN A 40 -3.81 4.30 7.63
C ASN A 40 -2.59 4.89 8.32
N ASN A 41 -2.23 4.41 9.50
CA ASN A 41 -1.06 4.93 10.20
C ASN A 41 0.23 4.63 9.44
N THR A 42 0.32 3.45 8.85
CA THR A 42 1.52 3.02 8.12
C THR A 42 1.76 3.88 6.89
N TYR A 43 0.75 4.06 6.01
CA TYR A 43 0.98 4.84 4.80
C TYR A 43 1.24 6.30 5.12
N LYS A 44 0.57 6.86 6.12
CA LYS A 44 0.78 8.26 6.53
C LYS A 44 2.18 8.46 7.09
N ALA A 45 2.66 7.55 7.93
CA ALA A 45 4.01 7.61 8.46
C ALA A 45 5.05 7.51 7.34
N VAL A 46 4.90 6.55 6.45
CA VAL A 46 5.82 6.37 5.32
C VAL A 46 5.83 7.60 4.42
N GLN A 47 4.67 8.14 4.08
CA GLN A 47 4.58 9.33 3.25
C GLN A 47 5.28 10.52 3.88
N ARG A 48 5.05 10.77 5.18
CA ARG A 48 5.64 11.91 5.88
C ARG A 48 7.15 11.78 6.05
N GLU A 49 7.64 10.59 6.37
CA GLU A 49 9.06 10.37 6.61
C GLU A 49 9.88 10.32 5.31
N THR A 50 9.32 9.82 4.22
CA THR A 50 10.05 9.66 2.96
C THR A 50 9.80 10.78 1.96
N GLY A 51 8.76 11.60 2.16
CA GLY A 51 8.33 12.59 1.18
C GLY A 51 7.71 11.98 -0.07
N GLY A 52 7.35 10.68 -0.02
CA GLY A 52 6.76 9.98 -1.15
C GLY A 52 5.34 10.41 -1.47
N LEU A 53 4.84 10.00 -2.62
CA LEU A 53 3.45 10.21 -3.00
C LEU A 53 2.58 9.12 -2.40
N ALA A 54 1.41 9.51 -1.88
CA ALA A 54 0.36 8.58 -1.48
C ALA A 54 -0.80 8.73 -2.46
N ILE A 55 -1.05 7.69 -3.25
CA ILE A 55 -2.11 7.69 -4.24
C ILE A 55 -3.21 6.74 -3.77
N GLY A 56 -4.41 7.27 -3.58
CA GLY A 56 -5.54 6.51 -3.05
C GLY A 56 -6.18 7.21 -1.87
N PRO A 57 -7.03 6.49 -1.09
CA PRO A 57 -7.29 5.04 -1.20
C PRO A 57 -8.04 4.65 -2.48
N MET A 58 -7.73 3.47 -2.98
CA MET A 58 -8.39 2.85 -4.12
C MET A 58 -9.35 1.77 -3.62
N LEU A 59 -10.64 1.90 -3.92
CA LEU A 59 -11.63 0.90 -3.56
C LEU A 59 -11.66 -0.21 -4.59
N GLN A 60 -11.65 -1.44 -4.13
CA GLN A 60 -11.67 -2.62 -4.99
C GLN A 60 -13.03 -3.31 -4.96
N GLY A 61 -13.35 -4.04 -6.01
CA GLY A 61 -14.56 -4.86 -6.08
C GLY A 61 -15.82 -4.15 -6.53
N LEU A 62 -15.73 -2.89 -6.92
CA LEU A 62 -16.86 -2.14 -7.46
C LEU A 62 -16.93 -2.27 -8.98
N LYS A 63 -18.15 -2.20 -9.53
CA LYS A 63 -18.35 -2.26 -11.00
C LYS A 63 -17.76 -1.06 -11.72
N LYS A 64 -17.76 0.08 -11.07
CA LYS A 64 -17.19 1.32 -11.58
C LYS A 64 -16.22 1.87 -10.54
N PRO A 65 -15.17 2.55 -10.96
CA PRO A 65 -14.19 3.06 -10.02
C PRO A 65 -14.78 4.18 -9.17
N VAL A 66 -14.59 4.03 -7.86
CA VAL A 66 -14.89 5.06 -6.86
C VAL A 66 -13.72 5.05 -5.92
N ASN A 67 -13.02 6.16 -5.81
CA ASN A 67 -11.87 6.28 -4.94
C ASN A 67 -12.07 7.47 -4.01
N ASP A 68 -11.39 7.44 -2.87
CA ASP A 68 -11.54 8.42 -1.81
C ASP A 68 -10.23 9.20 -1.65
N LEU A 69 -10.25 10.18 -0.79
CA LEU A 69 -9.07 10.99 -0.44
C LEU A 69 -9.06 11.26 1.05
N SER A 70 -7.86 11.29 1.62
CA SER A 70 -7.67 11.71 2.99
C SER A 70 -7.91 13.24 3.11
N ARG A 71 -8.44 13.68 4.24
CA ARG A 71 -8.53 15.11 4.55
C ARG A 71 -7.16 15.79 4.60
N GLY A 72 -6.09 15.01 4.81
CA GLY A 72 -4.72 15.52 4.78
C GLY A 72 -4.03 15.34 3.42
N ALA A 73 -4.77 15.04 2.36
CA ALA A 73 -4.18 14.83 1.04
C ALA A 73 -3.57 16.14 0.50
N LEU A 74 -2.40 15.98 -0.10
CA LEU A 74 -1.70 17.07 -0.79
C LEU A 74 -2.19 17.16 -2.24
N ILE A 75 -1.96 18.31 -2.88
CA ILE A 75 -2.39 18.52 -4.27
C ILE A 75 -1.86 17.42 -5.22
N PRO A 76 -0.57 16.99 -5.16
CA PRO A 76 -0.11 15.88 -5.99
C PRO A 76 -0.84 14.56 -5.74
N ASP A 77 -1.22 14.29 -4.48
CA ASP A 77 -1.97 13.10 -4.14
C ASP A 77 -3.35 13.10 -4.81
N ILE A 78 -4.03 14.25 -4.77
CA ILE A 78 -5.34 14.45 -5.39
C ILE A 78 -5.24 14.25 -6.90
N TYR A 79 -4.29 14.93 -7.52
CA TYR A 79 -4.07 14.87 -8.97
C TYR A 79 -3.84 13.42 -9.43
N ASN A 80 -2.94 12.71 -8.78
CA ASN A 80 -2.62 11.33 -9.15
C ASN A 80 -3.78 10.36 -8.90
N THR A 81 -4.55 10.57 -7.83
CA THR A 81 -5.74 9.76 -7.56
C THR A 81 -6.80 9.94 -8.65
N VAL A 82 -7.00 11.18 -9.12
CA VAL A 82 -7.91 11.45 -10.25
C VAL A 82 -7.44 10.75 -11.52
N LEU A 83 -6.15 10.81 -11.83
CA LEU A 83 -5.59 10.13 -13.01
C LEU A 83 -5.79 8.61 -12.94
N ILE A 84 -5.50 7.99 -11.81
CA ILE A 84 -5.67 6.55 -11.64
C ILE A 84 -7.14 6.16 -11.76
N THR A 85 -8.04 6.95 -11.17
CA THR A 85 -9.48 6.71 -11.26
C THR A 85 -9.96 6.76 -12.72
N ALA A 86 -9.45 7.73 -13.49
CA ALA A 86 -9.76 7.84 -14.92
C ALA A 86 -9.26 6.61 -15.70
N ILE A 87 -8.05 6.14 -15.40
CA ILE A 87 -7.49 4.94 -16.02
C ILE A 87 -8.34 3.71 -15.65
N GLN A 88 -8.72 3.57 -14.39
CA GLN A 88 -9.56 2.46 -13.95
C GLN A 88 -10.91 2.43 -14.69
N SER A 89 -11.44 3.58 -15.09
CA SER A 89 -12.70 3.66 -15.80
C SER A 89 -12.65 3.06 -17.21
N GLU A 90 -11.45 2.85 -17.75
CA GLU A 90 -11.22 2.27 -19.08
C GLU A 90 -11.30 0.73 -19.08
N PHE A 91 -11.30 0.09 -17.91
CA PHE A 91 -11.27 -1.37 -17.78
C PHE A 91 -12.62 -2.00 -17.44
#